data_47ba59e843eaa0ff83a29cc15369177a
#
_entry.id   47ba59e843eaa0ff83a29cc15369177a
#
_cell.length_a   1.000
_cell.length_b   1.000
_cell.length_c   1.000
_cell.angle_alpha   90.00
_cell.angle_beta   90.00
_cell.angle_gamma   90.00
#
_symmetry.space_group_name_H-M   'P 1'
#
loop_
_entity.id
_entity.type
_entity.pdbx_description
1 polymer ?
#
loop_
_entity_poly.entity_id
_entity_poly.type
_entity_poly.pdbx_seq_one_letter_code
_entity_poly.pdbx_strand_id
1 'polypeptide(L)'
;MSTRMAWLAGVAVAVLMAMSARAQQAVPPDNAALPEMPKQTSRTGKRVNRVIDMWLKNQPVYYAQISGGGYEQGKALAATKADYITYEMEHGPLDFKELREFMRGLVDAGPTRTGHKTPPVIVTLPISGTTDALRANAWMIQQALATGVHGILLCNAESPEAARLMIEAARYPFAPRVEGLAQGTRGNGSQGYASTIWGVTAQEYMRIAEPWPMNPDGELLFGLKIENPRADANVETSVRVPGIAFAEWGPGDHGFYLLGRPGTYQGGGEASPGMAAVRRRVLNATKAAGVKFLNACNENTVIEQLKDGVMICTGGDSPAADKGRAFTKRTDPW
;
A
#
# COMPACT_ATOMS: atom_id res chain seq x y z
N MET A 1 71.89 -0.97 -6.42
CA MET A 1 70.53 -1.18 -6.96
C MET A 1 69.45 -1.23 -5.87
N SER A 2 69.48 -0.34 -4.86
CA SER A 2 68.52 -0.43 -3.75
C SER A 2 67.78 0.85 -3.35
N THR A 3 67.99 1.96 -4.05
CA THR A 3 67.39 3.27 -3.67
C THR A 3 66.24 3.74 -4.56
N ARG A 4 65.97 3.06 -5.68
CA ARG A 4 64.83 3.44 -6.59
C ARG A 4 63.51 2.71 -6.30
N MET A 5 63.52 1.63 -5.51
CA MET A 5 62.29 0.87 -5.20
C MET A 5 61.53 1.43 -3.98
N ALA A 6 62.19 2.15 -3.08
CA ALA A 6 61.54 2.72 -1.89
C ALA A 6 60.66 3.96 -2.19
N TRP A 7 60.94 4.69 -3.29
CA TRP A 7 60.17 5.88 -3.66
C TRP A 7 58.81 5.56 -4.33
N LEU A 8 58.75 4.46 -5.06
CA LEU A 8 57.49 4.06 -5.71
C LEU A 8 56.44 3.51 -4.73
N ALA A 9 56.89 2.87 -3.63
CA ALA A 9 55.97 2.37 -2.61
C ALA A 9 55.35 3.50 -1.77
N GLY A 10 56.11 4.60 -1.50
CA GLY A 10 55.60 5.73 -0.73
C GLY A 10 54.57 6.56 -1.45
N VAL A 11 54.66 6.69 -2.77
CA VAL A 11 53.70 7.45 -3.59
C VAL A 11 52.40 6.69 -3.79
N ALA A 12 52.46 5.35 -3.92
CA ALA A 12 51.26 4.52 -4.03
C ALA A 12 50.41 4.49 -2.76
N VAL A 13 51.04 4.47 -1.57
CA VAL A 13 50.35 4.52 -0.29
C VAL A 13 49.72 5.88 -0.02
N ALA A 14 50.41 6.98 -0.40
CA ALA A 14 49.86 8.33 -0.26
C ALA A 14 48.67 8.60 -1.19
N VAL A 15 48.66 8.05 -2.40
CA VAL A 15 47.55 8.16 -3.35
C VAL A 15 46.36 7.31 -2.90
N LEU A 16 46.55 6.13 -2.32
CA LEU A 16 45.46 5.30 -1.75
C LEU A 16 44.87 5.92 -0.50
N MET A 17 45.63 6.56 0.37
CA MET A 17 45.09 7.27 1.52
C MET A 17 44.37 8.56 1.14
N ALA A 18 44.76 9.24 0.07
CA ALA A 18 44.03 10.43 -0.43
C ALA A 18 42.72 10.05 -1.15
N MET A 19 42.60 8.83 -1.72
CA MET A 19 41.35 8.35 -2.30
C MET A 19 40.36 7.86 -1.25
N SER A 20 40.82 7.31 -0.13
CA SER A 20 39.92 6.90 0.96
C SER A 20 39.39 8.09 1.79
N ALA A 21 40.10 9.21 1.83
CA ALA A 21 39.63 10.43 2.51
C ALA A 21 38.56 11.22 1.73
N ARG A 22 38.37 10.95 0.43
CA ARG A 22 37.33 11.61 -0.39
C ARG A 22 35.98 10.88 -0.38
N ALA A 23 35.88 9.69 0.17
CA ALA A 23 34.65 8.90 0.18
C ALA A 23 33.75 9.15 1.40
N GLN A 24 34.19 9.94 2.37
CA GLN A 24 33.33 10.43 3.45
C GLN A 24 32.95 11.90 3.21
N GLN A 25 32.19 12.16 2.15
CA GLN A 25 31.38 13.37 2.13
C GLN A 25 30.36 13.23 3.25
N ALA A 26 30.48 14.09 4.26
CA ALA A 26 29.54 14.15 5.36
C ALA A 26 28.13 14.21 4.79
N VAL A 27 27.29 13.26 5.23
CA VAL A 27 25.84 13.38 5.08
C VAL A 27 25.47 14.76 5.60
N PRO A 28 24.80 15.63 4.82
CA PRO A 28 24.38 16.93 5.31
C PRO A 28 23.62 16.74 6.61
N PRO A 29 23.82 17.59 7.62
CA PRO A 29 23.07 17.47 8.86
C PRO A 29 21.58 17.47 8.52
N ASP A 30 20.81 16.63 9.21
CA ASP A 30 19.34 16.43 9.06
C ASP A 30 18.51 17.73 9.13
N ASN A 31 19.15 18.87 9.35
CA ASN A 31 18.57 20.20 9.51
C ASN A 31 18.75 21.13 8.28
N ALA A 32 19.20 20.62 7.13
CA ALA A 32 19.09 21.45 5.92
C ALA A 32 17.61 21.70 5.66
N ALA A 33 17.15 22.93 5.80
CA ALA A 33 15.78 23.34 5.51
C ALA A 33 15.47 22.90 4.06
N LEU A 34 14.62 21.89 3.92
CA LEU A 34 14.08 21.56 2.61
C LEU A 34 13.31 22.80 2.10
N PRO A 35 13.39 23.11 0.80
CA PRO A 35 12.61 24.22 0.25
C PRO A 35 11.14 24.03 0.65
N GLU A 36 10.52 25.07 1.16
CA GLU A 36 9.09 25.06 1.49
C GLU A 36 8.31 24.62 0.24
N MET A 37 7.62 23.51 0.35
CA MET A 37 6.67 23.09 -0.68
C MET A 37 5.59 24.17 -0.83
N PRO A 38 5.13 24.47 -2.05
CA PRO A 38 4.01 25.37 -2.24
C PRO A 38 2.85 24.95 -1.34
N LYS A 39 2.24 25.91 -0.63
CA LYS A 39 1.08 25.64 0.23
C LYS A 39 0.08 24.79 -0.55
N GLN A 40 -0.30 23.65 0.01
CA GLN A 40 -1.30 22.75 -0.57
C GLN A 40 -2.59 23.57 -0.79
N THR A 41 -2.90 23.81 -2.04
CA THR A 41 -4.24 24.30 -2.42
C THR A 41 -5.13 23.07 -2.42
N SER A 42 -6.22 23.11 -1.65
CA SER A 42 -7.22 22.04 -1.65
C SER A 42 -7.61 21.68 -3.09
N ARG A 43 -7.48 20.40 -3.44
CA ARG A 43 -7.75 19.92 -4.80
C ARG A 43 -9.20 20.21 -5.19
N THR A 44 -9.39 21.04 -6.19
CA THR A 44 -10.68 21.24 -6.84
C THR A 44 -10.80 20.24 -7.98
N GLY A 45 -11.23 19.00 -7.72
CA GLY A 45 -11.36 18.03 -8.78
C GLY A 45 -11.59 16.62 -8.26
N LYS A 46 -11.95 15.74 -9.19
CA LYS A 46 -12.18 14.32 -8.92
C LYS A 46 -10.89 13.65 -8.44
N ARG A 47 -11.01 12.78 -7.46
CA ARG A 47 -9.91 11.92 -7.00
C ARG A 47 -9.41 11.01 -8.13
N VAL A 48 -8.14 10.65 -8.08
CA VAL A 48 -7.61 9.55 -8.91
C VAL A 48 -8.08 8.22 -8.32
N ASN A 49 -8.05 8.10 -6.99
CA ASN A 49 -8.42 6.90 -6.27
C ASN A 49 -9.90 6.93 -5.82
N ARG A 50 -10.74 6.16 -6.53
CA ARG A 50 -12.17 6.03 -6.23
C ARG A 50 -12.46 5.57 -4.78
N VAL A 51 -11.61 4.73 -4.21
CA VAL A 51 -11.81 4.23 -2.84
C VAL A 51 -11.90 5.39 -1.85
N ILE A 52 -11.03 6.40 -2.04
CA ILE A 52 -11.03 7.60 -1.19
C ILE A 52 -12.34 8.38 -1.37
N ASP A 53 -12.83 8.54 -2.60
CA ASP A 53 -14.13 9.19 -2.86
C ASP A 53 -15.27 8.50 -2.09
N MET A 54 -15.27 7.17 -2.07
CA MET A 54 -16.29 6.40 -1.36
C MET A 54 -16.18 6.57 0.16
N TRP A 55 -14.97 6.50 0.70
CA TRP A 55 -14.77 6.67 2.15
C TRP A 55 -15.08 8.09 2.64
N LEU A 56 -14.81 9.11 1.82
CA LEU A 56 -15.22 10.49 2.13
C LEU A 56 -16.76 10.64 2.18
N LYS A 57 -17.50 9.81 1.46
CA LYS A 57 -18.96 9.71 1.50
C LYS A 57 -19.46 8.71 2.54
N ASN A 58 -18.58 8.18 3.38
CA ASN A 58 -18.88 7.13 4.36
C ASN A 58 -19.51 5.87 3.73
N GLN A 59 -19.10 5.54 2.51
CA GLN A 59 -19.55 4.35 1.80
C GLN A 59 -18.51 3.21 1.92
N PRO A 60 -18.93 1.97 2.20
CA PRO A 60 -18.05 0.81 2.13
C PRO A 60 -17.66 0.56 0.68
N VAL A 61 -16.51 -0.11 0.48
CA VAL A 61 -15.99 -0.49 -0.83
C VAL A 61 -15.87 -2.00 -0.98
N TYR A 62 -15.94 -2.46 -2.22
CA TYR A 62 -15.90 -3.88 -2.57
C TYR A 62 -14.83 -4.11 -3.62
N TYR A 63 -13.95 -5.10 -3.40
CA TYR A 63 -12.86 -5.36 -4.31
C TYR A 63 -12.99 -6.68 -5.06
N ALA A 64 -12.43 -6.70 -6.27
CA ALA A 64 -12.12 -7.91 -7.01
C ALA A 64 -10.67 -8.31 -6.75
N GLN A 65 -10.36 -9.60 -6.75
CA GLN A 65 -9.00 -10.09 -6.56
C GLN A 65 -8.55 -10.87 -7.79
N ILE A 66 -7.27 -10.70 -8.14
CA ILE A 66 -6.59 -11.46 -9.19
C ILE A 66 -5.17 -11.79 -8.73
N SER A 67 -4.69 -12.98 -9.07
CA SER A 67 -3.32 -13.44 -8.82
C SER A 67 -2.58 -13.55 -10.15
N GLY A 68 -1.87 -12.47 -10.52
CA GLY A 68 -1.19 -12.36 -11.81
C GLY A 68 -2.11 -11.93 -12.96
N GLY A 69 -1.54 -11.83 -14.16
CA GLY A 69 -2.21 -11.42 -15.39
C GLY A 69 -1.72 -10.07 -15.92
N GLY A 70 -1.48 -10.04 -17.23
CA GLY A 70 -0.93 -8.89 -17.95
C GLY A 70 -1.99 -8.03 -18.64
N TYR A 71 -1.63 -7.54 -19.82
CA TYR A 71 -2.40 -6.56 -20.57
C TYR A 71 -3.86 -6.95 -20.86
N GLU A 72 -4.09 -8.15 -21.38
CA GLU A 72 -5.45 -8.61 -21.74
C GLU A 72 -6.34 -8.79 -20.50
N GLN A 73 -5.74 -9.23 -19.39
CA GLN A 73 -6.45 -9.35 -18.12
C GLN A 73 -6.84 -7.98 -17.56
N GLY A 74 -5.93 -6.98 -17.69
CA GLY A 74 -6.23 -5.59 -17.33
C GLY A 74 -7.40 -5.03 -18.13
N LYS A 75 -7.41 -5.24 -19.47
CA LYS A 75 -8.53 -4.83 -20.31
C LYS A 75 -9.85 -5.49 -19.89
N ALA A 76 -9.84 -6.77 -19.62
CA ALA A 76 -11.04 -7.50 -19.20
C ALA A 76 -11.60 -6.98 -17.87
N LEU A 77 -10.72 -6.67 -16.91
CA LEU A 77 -11.12 -6.21 -15.56
C LEU A 77 -11.46 -4.71 -15.49
N ALA A 78 -11.17 -3.92 -16.52
CA ALA A 78 -11.55 -2.49 -16.54
C ALA A 78 -13.06 -2.26 -16.42
N ALA A 79 -13.89 -3.22 -16.85
CA ALA A 79 -15.33 -3.17 -16.75
C ALA A 79 -15.92 -3.68 -15.43
N THR A 80 -15.07 -4.06 -14.46
CA THR A 80 -15.52 -4.57 -13.15
C THR A 80 -16.43 -3.56 -12.44
N LYS A 81 -17.40 -4.07 -11.69
CA LYS A 81 -18.20 -3.26 -10.75
C LYS A 81 -17.47 -3.03 -9.42
N ALA A 82 -16.35 -3.69 -9.19
CA ALA A 82 -15.55 -3.51 -7.99
C ALA A 82 -15.06 -2.06 -7.85
N ASP A 83 -14.94 -1.58 -6.62
CA ASP A 83 -14.44 -0.25 -6.33
C ASP A 83 -12.92 -0.15 -6.49
N TYR A 84 -12.23 -1.30 -6.33
CA TYR A 84 -10.82 -1.45 -6.62
C TYR A 84 -10.47 -2.92 -6.90
N ILE A 85 -9.27 -3.15 -7.39
CA ILE A 85 -8.74 -4.47 -7.69
C ILE A 85 -7.57 -4.73 -6.73
N THR A 86 -7.56 -5.85 -6.03
CA THR A 86 -6.39 -6.40 -5.36
C THR A 86 -5.62 -7.25 -6.36
N TYR A 87 -4.39 -6.82 -6.68
CA TYR A 87 -3.46 -7.61 -7.48
C TYR A 87 -2.50 -8.34 -6.54
N GLU A 88 -2.70 -9.64 -6.43
CA GLU A 88 -2.07 -10.49 -5.44
C GLU A 88 -0.74 -11.04 -5.98
N MET A 89 0.36 -10.70 -5.30
CA MET A 89 1.71 -11.22 -5.56
C MET A 89 2.36 -11.83 -4.30
N GLU A 90 1.63 -11.92 -3.18
CA GLU A 90 2.14 -12.55 -1.96
C GLU A 90 2.35 -14.05 -2.18
N HIS A 91 1.34 -14.72 -2.75
CA HIS A 91 1.36 -16.15 -3.03
C HIS A 91 1.43 -16.46 -4.53
N GLY A 92 1.37 -15.42 -5.36
CA GLY A 92 1.50 -15.49 -6.81
C GLY A 92 2.89 -15.14 -7.30
N PRO A 93 3.12 -15.16 -8.62
CA PRO A 93 4.38 -14.72 -9.20
C PRO A 93 4.66 -13.25 -8.90
N LEU A 94 5.87 -12.93 -8.44
CA LEU A 94 6.35 -11.55 -8.35
C LEU A 94 6.84 -11.09 -9.73
N ASP A 95 5.97 -10.44 -10.49
CA ASP A 95 6.30 -9.95 -11.83
C ASP A 95 5.82 -8.49 -12.02
N PHE A 96 6.72 -7.53 -11.81
CA PHE A 96 6.42 -6.10 -12.01
C PHE A 96 6.24 -5.73 -13.48
N LYS A 97 6.79 -6.51 -14.43
CA LYS A 97 6.56 -6.28 -15.85
C LYS A 97 5.12 -6.66 -16.21
N GLU A 98 4.67 -7.80 -15.75
CA GLU A 98 3.28 -8.23 -15.94
C GLU A 98 2.29 -7.27 -15.31
N LEU A 99 2.54 -6.84 -14.05
CA LEU A 99 1.74 -5.82 -13.35
C LEU A 99 1.68 -4.50 -14.15
N ARG A 100 2.79 -4.07 -14.74
CA ARG A 100 2.85 -2.87 -15.58
C ARG A 100 1.99 -2.99 -16.83
N GLU A 101 2.00 -4.15 -17.47
CA GLU A 101 1.13 -4.45 -18.62
C GLU A 101 -0.35 -4.52 -18.20
N PHE A 102 -0.65 -5.09 -17.03
CA PHE A 102 -1.98 -5.09 -16.45
C PHE A 102 -2.52 -3.66 -16.27
N MET A 103 -1.73 -2.77 -15.65
CA MET A 103 -2.09 -1.37 -15.45
C MET A 103 -2.32 -0.65 -16.79
N ARG A 104 -1.50 -0.94 -17.82
CA ARG A 104 -1.70 -0.43 -19.17
C ARG A 104 -3.01 -0.92 -19.78
N GLY A 105 -3.31 -2.20 -19.65
CA GLY A 105 -4.56 -2.78 -20.14
C GLY A 105 -5.80 -2.12 -19.52
N LEU A 106 -5.78 -1.81 -18.22
CA LEU A 106 -6.84 -1.05 -17.55
C LEU A 106 -7.03 0.34 -18.18
N VAL A 107 -5.93 1.05 -18.47
CA VAL A 107 -5.98 2.39 -19.08
C VAL A 107 -6.53 2.34 -20.51
N ASP A 108 -6.02 1.40 -21.30
CA ASP A 108 -6.36 1.30 -22.74
C ASP A 108 -7.80 0.82 -22.98
N ALA A 109 -8.42 0.19 -22.00
CA ALA A 109 -9.86 -0.15 -22.04
C ALA A 109 -10.77 1.08 -21.90
N GLY A 110 -10.22 2.25 -21.56
CA GLY A 110 -10.96 3.48 -21.38
C GLY A 110 -11.41 3.73 -19.93
N PRO A 111 -12.04 4.88 -19.69
CA PRO A 111 -12.41 5.28 -18.33
C PRO A 111 -13.49 4.34 -17.76
N THR A 112 -13.46 4.20 -16.44
CA THR A 112 -14.49 3.48 -15.69
C THR A 112 -15.86 4.14 -15.82
N ARG A 113 -16.94 3.44 -15.47
CA ARG A 113 -18.30 4.00 -15.42
C ARG A 113 -18.42 5.22 -14.52
N THR A 114 -17.54 5.32 -13.52
CA THR A 114 -17.44 6.47 -12.64
C THR A 114 -16.58 7.59 -13.21
N GLY A 115 -16.02 7.41 -14.42
CA GLY A 115 -15.16 8.37 -15.11
C GLY A 115 -13.77 8.53 -14.51
N HIS A 116 -13.28 7.57 -13.71
CA HIS A 116 -11.87 7.47 -13.31
C HIS A 116 -11.07 6.87 -14.48
N LYS A 117 -9.77 7.18 -14.52
CA LYS A 117 -8.89 6.67 -15.58
C LYS A 117 -8.81 5.14 -15.58
N THR A 118 -8.75 4.56 -14.37
CA THR A 118 -8.77 3.10 -14.13
C THR A 118 -9.52 2.82 -12.83
N PRO A 119 -9.97 1.57 -12.57
CA PRO A 119 -10.19 1.13 -11.21
C PRO A 119 -8.88 1.28 -10.41
N PRO A 120 -8.90 1.72 -9.14
CA PRO A 120 -7.71 1.66 -8.31
C PRO A 120 -7.19 0.23 -8.18
N VAL A 121 -5.87 0.07 -8.13
CA VAL A 121 -5.22 -1.22 -7.90
C VAL A 121 -4.38 -1.13 -6.63
N ILE A 122 -4.62 -2.03 -5.69
CA ILE A 122 -3.83 -2.23 -4.47
C ILE A 122 -3.13 -3.58 -4.61
N VAL A 123 -1.82 -3.63 -4.33
CA VAL A 123 -1.05 -4.86 -4.49
C VAL A 123 -0.69 -5.45 -3.13
N THR A 124 -0.64 -6.78 -3.05
CA THR A 124 0.11 -7.51 -2.02
C THR A 124 1.47 -7.88 -2.57
N LEU A 125 2.48 -7.91 -1.72
CA LEU A 125 3.85 -8.23 -2.10
C LEU A 125 4.36 -9.38 -1.23
N PRO A 126 5.28 -10.23 -1.72
CA PRO A 126 5.88 -11.31 -0.94
C PRO A 126 6.94 -10.75 0.05
N ILE A 127 6.58 -9.70 0.76
CA ILE A 127 7.39 -9.11 1.82
C ILE A 127 6.67 -9.34 3.13
N SER A 128 7.27 -10.14 4.02
CA SER A 128 6.78 -10.22 5.39
C SER A 128 6.91 -8.86 6.08
N GLY A 129 5.88 -8.45 6.80
CA GLY A 129 5.83 -7.17 7.52
C GLY A 129 6.71 -7.12 8.78
N THR A 130 7.94 -7.64 8.69
CA THR A 130 8.98 -7.51 9.70
C THR A 130 9.93 -6.37 9.37
N THR A 131 10.56 -5.78 10.38
CA THR A 131 11.49 -4.65 10.19
C THR A 131 12.63 -4.98 9.23
N ASP A 132 13.26 -6.14 9.39
CA ASP A 132 14.41 -6.53 8.58
C ASP A 132 14.01 -6.85 7.14
N ALA A 133 12.88 -7.52 6.94
CA ALA A 133 12.35 -7.79 5.60
C ALA A 133 12.05 -6.49 4.84
N LEU A 134 11.43 -5.51 5.51
CA LEU A 134 11.14 -4.21 4.89
C LEU A 134 12.42 -3.44 4.56
N ARG A 135 13.42 -3.42 5.44
CA ARG A 135 14.72 -2.76 5.16
C ARG A 135 15.42 -3.36 3.95
N ALA A 136 15.44 -4.69 3.85
CA ALA A 136 16.09 -5.40 2.75
C ALA A 136 15.31 -5.26 1.42
N ASN A 137 13.99 -5.11 1.46
CA ASN A 137 13.11 -5.24 0.30
C ASN A 137 12.27 -3.99 0.00
N ALA A 138 12.60 -2.82 0.56
CA ALA A 138 11.92 -1.56 0.28
C ALA A 138 11.82 -1.24 -1.23
N TRP A 139 12.76 -1.75 -2.02
CA TRP A 139 12.76 -1.63 -3.48
C TRP A 139 11.51 -2.23 -4.14
N MET A 140 10.92 -3.30 -3.57
CA MET A 140 9.68 -3.89 -4.12
C MET A 140 8.52 -2.91 -4.03
N ILE A 141 8.41 -2.14 -2.93
CA ILE A 141 7.41 -1.08 -2.77
C ILE A 141 7.58 -0.03 -3.86
N GLN A 142 8.82 0.40 -4.09
CA GLN A 142 9.14 1.42 -5.09
C GLN A 142 8.86 0.91 -6.52
N GLN A 143 9.18 -0.35 -6.82
CA GLN A 143 8.90 -0.96 -8.12
C GLN A 143 7.38 -1.14 -8.35
N ALA A 144 6.64 -1.58 -7.35
CA ALA A 144 5.18 -1.66 -7.44
C ALA A 144 4.57 -0.29 -7.75
N LEU A 145 4.92 0.73 -6.98
CA LEU A 145 4.43 2.11 -7.20
C LEU A 145 4.85 2.68 -8.55
N ALA A 146 5.98 2.25 -9.11
CA ALA A 146 6.46 2.64 -10.43
C ALA A 146 5.54 2.16 -11.56
N THR A 147 4.74 1.12 -11.34
CA THR A 147 3.75 0.63 -12.31
C THR A 147 2.48 1.48 -12.36
N GLY A 148 2.30 2.41 -11.41
CA GLY A 148 1.12 3.26 -11.32
C GLY A 148 -0.01 2.69 -10.45
N VAL A 149 0.24 1.67 -9.63
CA VAL A 149 -0.74 1.18 -8.65
C VAL A 149 -1.09 2.24 -7.61
N HIS A 150 -2.21 2.06 -6.94
CA HIS A 150 -2.81 3.06 -6.05
C HIS A 150 -2.61 2.74 -4.56
N GLY A 151 -1.89 1.67 -4.25
CA GLY A 151 -1.62 1.31 -2.85
C GLY A 151 -0.97 -0.06 -2.69
N ILE A 152 -0.65 -0.36 -1.43
CA ILE A 152 -0.04 -1.63 -1.02
C ILE A 152 -0.72 -2.10 0.27
N LEU A 153 -1.02 -3.38 0.34
CA LEU A 153 -1.42 -4.10 1.53
C LEU A 153 -0.22 -4.92 2.00
N LEU A 154 0.37 -4.54 3.13
CA LEU A 154 1.52 -5.22 3.73
C LEU A 154 1.08 -6.49 4.43
N CYS A 155 1.53 -7.63 3.95
CA CYS A 155 1.23 -8.94 4.50
C CYS A 155 2.04 -9.22 5.76
N ASN A 156 1.49 -10.02 6.67
CA ASN A 156 2.15 -10.37 7.93
C ASN A 156 2.73 -9.15 8.66
N ALA A 157 1.94 -8.10 8.87
CA ALA A 157 2.39 -6.81 9.41
C ALA A 157 2.70 -6.88 10.90
N GLU A 158 3.87 -7.43 11.26
CA GLU A 158 4.24 -7.82 12.61
C GLU A 158 4.65 -6.66 13.53
N SER A 159 5.05 -5.51 12.98
CA SER A 159 5.55 -4.42 13.82
C SER A 159 5.18 -3.03 13.28
N PRO A 160 4.98 -2.03 14.17
CA PRO A 160 4.77 -0.65 13.73
C PRO A 160 5.98 -0.07 13.00
N GLU A 161 7.19 -0.56 13.26
CA GLU A 161 8.40 -0.16 12.54
C GLU A 161 8.35 -0.62 11.07
N ALA A 162 7.88 -1.85 10.80
CA ALA A 162 7.69 -2.32 9.43
C ALA A 162 6.66 -1.44 8.69
N ALA A 163 5.56 -1.09 9.35
CA ALA A 163 4.58 -0.16 8.79
C ALA A 163 5.20 1.22 8.47
N ARG A 164 6.03 1.78 9.37
CA ARG A 164 6.77 3.04 9.09
C ARG A 164 7.68 2.91 7.88
N LEU A 165 8.49 1.87 7.81
CA LEU A 165 9.41 1.63 6.71
C LEU A 165 8.68 1.50 5.36
N MET A 166 7.50 0.89 5.32
CA MET A 166 6.66 0.83 4.12
C MET A 166 6.26 2.24 3.68
N ILE A 167 5.78 3.08 4.60
CA ILE A 167 5.37 4.45 4.29
C ILE A 167 6.56 5.29 3.82
N GLU A 168 7.71 5.17 4.49
CA GLU A 168 8.94 5.88 4.12
C GLU A 168 9.46 5.47 2.74
N ALA A 169 9.40 4.18 2.40
CA ALA A 169 9.77 3.67 1.09
C ALA A 169 8.86 4.18 -0.05
N ALA A 170 7.60 4.47 0.27
CA ALA A 170 6.61 4.95 -0.69
C ALA A 170 6.72 6.45 -0.96
N ARG A 171 7.28 7.24 -0.05
CA ARG A 171 7.32 8.69 -0.09
C ARG A 171 8.58 9.23 -0.76
N TYR A 172 8.43 10.34 -1.47
CA TYR A 172 9.58 11.06 -2.03
C TYR A 172 10.36 11.81 -0.93
N PRO A 173 11.69 12.00 -1.08
CA PRO A 173 12.52 12.68 -0.06
C PRO A 173 12.12 14.14 0.20
N PHE A 174 11.50 14.80 -0.77
CA PHE A 174 11.03 16.18 -0.67
C PHE A 174 9.61 16.31 -0.10
N ALA A 175 8.94 15.19 0.19
CA ALA A 175 7.61 15.20 0.80
C ALA A 175 7.66 15.88 2.19
N PRO A 176 6.58 16.58 2.61
CA PRO A 176 6.54 17.25 3.90
C PRO A 176 6.90 16.31 5.06
N ARG A 177 7.64 16.81 6.03
CA ARG A 177 7.97 16.03 7.24
C ARG A 177 6.69 15.72 8.02
N VAL A 178 6.63 14.52 8.54
CA VAL A 178 5.52 14.04 9.37
C VAL A 178 6.10 13.48 10.66
N GLU A 179 5.55 13.87 11.79
CA GLU A 179 5.96 13.32 13.09
C GLU A 179 5.78 11.81 13.12
N GLY A 180 6.77 11.09 13.62
CA GLY A 180 6.78 9.62 13.67
C GLY A 180 7.24 8.93 12.39
N LEU A 181 7.64 9.67 11.34
CA LEU A 181 8.23 9.14 10.12
C LEU A 181 9.60 9.78 9.84
N ALA A 182 10.53 8.98 9.32
CA ALA A 182 11.76 9.50 8.73
C ALA A 182 11.49 10.09 7.33
N GLN A 183 12.54 10.62 6.71
CA GLN A 183 12.47 11.13 5.34
C GLN A 183 12.11 10.01 4.37
N GLY A 184 11.29 10.32 3.35
CA GLY A 184 10.97 9.38 2.29
C GLY A 184 12.22 8.96 1.50
N THR A 185 12.19 7.73 0.99
CA THR A 185 13.32 7.13 0.26
C THR A 185 13.01 6.79 -1.20
N ARG A 186 11.81 7.12 -1.69
CA ARG A 186 11.43 6.85 -3.08
C ARG A 186 12.26 7.68 -4.04
N GLY A 187 13.00 6.99 -4.91
CA GLY A 187 13.90 7.62 -5.88
C GLY A 187 13.20 8.27 -7.06
N ASN A 188 13.98 9.06 -7.81
CA ASN A 188 13.57 9.65 -9.09
C ASN A 188 13.57 8.60 -10.20
N GLY A 189 12.64 8.71 -11.18
CA GLY A 189 12.66 7.93 -12.44
C GLY A 189 11.37 7.17 -12.75
N SER A 190 10.50 6.93 -11.77
CA SER A 190 9.26 6.15 -11.97
C SER A 190 8.02 7.00 -12.23
N GLN A 191 8.05 8.28 -11.86
CA GLN A 191 6.90 9.18 -11.91
C GLN A 191 6.36 9.41 -13.33
N GLY A 192 7.23 9.37 -14.34
CA GLY A 192 6.84 9.59 -15.73
C GLY A 192 5.86 8.55 -16.24
N TYR A 193 6.08 7.27 -15.97
CA TYR A 193 5.15 6.22 -16.37
C TYR A 193 3.91 6.19 -15.46
N ALA A 194 4.11 6.21 -14.14
CA ALA A 194 2.99 6.14 -13.20
C ALA A 194 1.98 7.29 -13.40
N SER A 195 2.46 8.49 -13.75
CA SER A 195 1.59 9.63 -14.04
C SER A 195 0.69 9.40 -15.28
N THR A 196 1.17 8.67 -16.29
CA THR A 196 0.36 8.33 -17.47
C THR A 196 -0.79 7.39 -17.09
N ILE A 197 -0.55 6.45 -16.20
CA ILE A 197 -1.59 5.54 -15.66
C ILE A 197 -2.66 6.36 -14.91
N TRP A 198 -2.25 7.31 -14.08
CA TRP A 198 -3.17 8.16 -13.31
C TRP A 198 -3.84 9.27 -14.16
N GLY A 199 -3.33 9.52 -15.37
CA GLY A 199 -3.86 10.57 -16.24
C GLY A 199 -3.54 11.99 -15.74
N VAL A 200 -2.38 12.18 -15.10
CA VAL A 200 -1.90 13.46 -14.55
C VAL A 200 -0.50 13.77 -15.07
N THR A 201 0.01 14.98 -14.83
CA THR A 201 1.41 15.31 -15.13
C THR A 201 2.34 14.62 -14.14
N ALA A 202 3.61 14.41 -14.51
CA ALA A 202 4.61 13.85 -13.59
C ALA A 202 4.80 14.72 -12.33
N GLN A 203 4.69 16.04 -12.47
CA GLN A 203 4.76 16.97 -11.33
C GLN A 203 3.56 16.80 -10.40
N GLU A 204 2.35 16.72 -10.95
CA GLU A 204 1.14 16.48 -10.16
C GLU A 204 1.19 15.08 -9.50
N TYR A 205 1.63 14.06 -10.24
CA TYR A 205 1.82 12.73 -9.65
C TYR A 205 2.70 12.79 -8.41
N MET A 206 3.88 13.41 -8.48
CA MET A 206 4.79 13.54 -7.34
C MET A 206 4.15 14.27 -6.15
N ARG A 207 3.24 15.20 -6.40
CA ARG A 207 2.53 15.95 -5.36
C ARG A 207 1.47 15.11 -4.66
N ILE A 208 0.73 14.29 -5.42
CA ILE A 208 -0.42 13.51 -4.90
C ILE A 208 -0.13 12.02 -4.65
N ALA A 209 1.04 11.51 -5.08
CA ALA A 209 1.47 10.13 -4.79
C ALA A 209 1.99 10.02 -3.34
N GLU A 210 1.16 10.48 -2.41
CA GLU A 210 1.35 10.50 -0.97
C GLU A 210 0.27 9.67 -0.27
N PRO A 211 0.56 9.10 0.91
CA PRO A 211 -0.42 8.32 1.67
C PRO A 211 -1.63 9.14 2.14
N TRP A 212 -2.83 8.71 1.80
CA TRP A 212 -4.06 9.18 2.40
C TRP A 212 -4.38 8.32 3.64
N PRO A 213 -4.92 8.84 4.77
CA PRO A 213 -5.38 10.23 4.99
C PRO A 213 -4.29 11.17 5.54
N MET A 214 -3.07 10.71 5.75
CA MET A 214 -1.97 11.52 6.28
C MET A 214 -1.77 12.80 5.47
N ASN A 215 -1.76 12.69 4.15
CA ASN A 215 -1.89 13.82 3.25
C ASN A 215 -3.33 13.88 2.72
N PRO A 216 -4.13 14.92 3.02
CA PRO A 216 -5.51 15.02 2.55
C PRO A 216 -5.66 14.98 1.02
N ASP A 217 -4.65 15.44 0.27
CA ASP A 217 -4.60 15.38 -1.19
C ASP A 217 -3.96 14.08 -1.72
N GLY A 218 -3.48 13.22 -0.83
CA GLY A 218 -2.85 11.96 -1.19
C GLY A 218 -3.81 11.01 -1.89
N GLU A 219 -3.28 10.22 -2.81
CA GLU A 219 -4.04 9.26 -3.62
C GLU A 219 -3.56 7.81 -3.43
N LEU A 220 -2.55 7.58 -2.56
CA LEU A 220 -2.06 6.26 -2.22
C LEU A 220 -2.75 5.73 -0.95
N LEU A 221 -3.07 4.44 -0.96
CA LEU A 221 -3.66 3.73 0.17
C LEU A 221 -2.71 2.63 0.66
N PHE A 222 -2.38 2.67 1.95
CA PHE A 222 -1.56 1.65 2.59
C PHE A 222 -2.36 0.93 3.66
N GLY A 223 -2.31 -0.39 3.60
CA GLY A 223 -2.99 -1.28 4.55
C GLY A 223 -2.05 -2.25 5.22
N LEU A 224 -2.51 -2.83 6.32
CA LEU A 224 -1.80 -3.84 7.10
C LEU A 224 -2.65 -5.11 7.17
N LYS A 225 -2.06 -6.27 6.88
CA LYS A 225 -2.70 -7.56 7.03
C LYS A 225 -2.28 -8.19 8.37
N ILE A 226 -3.24 -8.27 9.29
CA ILE A 226 -3.03 -8.79 10.65
C ILE A 226 -3.44 -10.26 10.64
N GLU A 227 -2.46 -11.17 10.65
CA GLU A 227 -2.70 -12.58 10.33
C GLU A 227 -1.78 -13.56 11.07
N ASN A 228 -1.07 -13.05 12.08
CA ASN A 228 -0.28 -13.90 12.97
C ASN A 228 -0.19 -13.31 14.39
N PRO A 229 0.22 -14.07 15.42
CA PRO A 229 0.21 -13.62 16.81
C PRO A 229 1.10 -12.39 17.10
N ARG A 230 2.17 -12.16 16.33
CA ARG A 230 3.03 -10.96 16.50
C ARG A 230 2.35 -9.72 15.94
N ALA A 231 1.70 -9.86 14.80
CA ALA A 231 0.87 -8.79 14.24
C ALA A 231 -0.28 -8.42 15.20
N ASP A 232 -0.94 -9.42 15.80
CA ASP A 232 -1.98 -9.21 16.81
C ASP A 232 -1.46 -8.43 18.01
N ALA A 233 -0.30 -8.80 18.54
CA ALA A 233 0.27 -8.15 19.71
C ALA A 233 0.55 -6.66 19.50
N ASN A 234 0.76 -6.23 18.26
CA ASN A 234 1.15 -4.88 17.88
C ASN A 234 0.06 -4.07 17.16
N VAL A 235 -1.13 -4.64 16.94
CA VAL A 235 -2.14 -4.04 16.06
C VAL A 235 -2.52 -2.62 16.46
N GLU A 236 -2.69 -2.33 17.76
CA GLU A 236 -3.10 -1.02 18.24
C GLU A 236 -2.07 0.08 17.95
N THR A 237 -0.80 -0.27 17.90
CA THR A 237 0.29 0.66 17.57
C THR A 237 0.52 0.73 16.07
N SER A 238 0.45 -0.40 15.38
CA SER A 238 0.70 -0.48 13.94
C SER A 238 -0.33 0.30 13.11
N VAL A 239 -1.63 0.22 13.48
CA VAL A 239 -2.68 0.97 12.76
C VAL A 239 -2.65 2.47 13.00
N ARG A 240 -1.88 2.95 14.01
CA ARG A 240 -1.67 4.39 14.26
C ARG A 240 -0.47 4.98 13.56
N VAL A 241 0.30 4.18 12.85
CA VAL A 241 1.42 4.69 12.04
C VAL A 241 0.87 5.67 11.00
N PRO A 242 1.42 6.90 10.90
CA PRO A 242 0.95 7.88 9.93
C PRO A 242 0.99 7.31 8.51
N GLY A 243 -0.09 7.50 7.76
CA GLY A 243 -0.22 7.01 6.38
C GLY A 243 -0.88 5.62 6.25
N ILE A 244 -1.16 4.93 7.34
CA ILE A 244 -1.99 3.71 7.29
C ILE A 244 -3.45 4.11 7.16
N ALA A 245 -4.12 3.59 6.12
CA ALA A 245 -5.50 3.90 5.78
C ALA A 245 -6.49 2.79 6.15
N PHE A 246 -6.04 1.54 6.17
CA PHE A 246 -6.88 0.39 6.47
C PHE A 246 -6.09 -0.77 7.06
N ALA A 247 -6.79 -1.72 7.68
CA ALA A 247 -6.21 -2.97 8.10
C ALA A 247 -7.18 -4.13 7.85
N GLU A 248 -6.62 -5.26 7.45
CA GLU A 248 -7.30 -6.53 7.25
C GLU A 248 -7.06 -7.45 8.43
N TRP A 249 -8.09 -8.18 8.85
CA TRP A 249 -7.90 -9.40 9.58
C TRP A 249 -7.79 -10.57 8.60
N GLY A 250 -6.63 -11.24 8.56
CA GLY A 250 -6.31 -12.35 7.67
C GLY A 250 -6.60 -13.71 8.30
N PRO A 251 -7.85 -14.25 8.26
CA PRO A 251 -8.21 -15.47 8.95
C PRO A 251 -7.58 -16.73 8.37
N GLY A 252 -7.14 -16.71 7.11
CA GLY A 252 -6.46 -17.83 6.46
C GLY A 252 -5.20 -18.22 7.23
N ASP A 253 -4.23 -17.30 7.25
CA ASP A 253 -2.94 -17.51 7.92
C ASP A 253 -3.07 -17.56 9.43
N HIS A 254 -3.97 -16.76 10.03
CA HIS A 254 -4.28 -16.90 11.45
C HIS A 254 -4.70 -18.33 11.83
N GLY A 255 -5.43 -19.03 10.97
CA GLY A 255 -5.83 -20.39 11.19
C GLY A 255 -4.64 -21.36 11.31
N PHE A 256 -3.57 -21.13 10.55
CA PHE A 256 -2.35 -21.93 10.69
C PHE A 256 -1.69 -21.71 12.06
N TYR A 257 -1.62 -20.48 12.54
CA TYR A 257 -1.00 -20.16 13.84
C TYR A 257 -1.86 -20.56 15.03
N LEU A 258 -3.16 -20.29 15.01
CA LEU A 258 -4.03 -20.47 16.17
C LEU A 258 -4.67 -21.86 16.22
N LEU A 259 -4.87 -22.51 15.10
CA LEU A 259 -5.58 -23.79 14.99
C LEU A 259 -4.67 -24.94 14.53
N GLY A 260 -3.44 -24.65 14.09
CA GLY A 260 -2.54 -25.64 13.47
C GLY A 260 -3.07 -26.18 12.12
N ARG A 261 -3.99 -25.47 11.49
CA ARG A 261 -4.65 -25.83 10.22
C ARG A 261 -5.24 -24.58 9.58
N PRO A 262 -5.61 -24.62 8.29
CA PRO A 262 -6.33 -23.52 7.66
C PRO A 262 -7.52 -23.08 8.50
N GLY A 263 -7.68 -21.79 8.70
CA GLY A 263 -8.88 -21.21 9.30
C GLY A 263 -10.08 -21.48 8.40
N THR A 264 -11.17 -21.98 8.96
CA THR A 264 -12.42 -22.02 8.21
C THR A 264 -13.01 -20.62 8.20
N TYR A 265 -13.15 -20.07 7.01
CA TYR A 265 -13.65 -18.73 6.81
C TYR A 265 -14.94 -18.78 5.98
N GLN A 266 -16.02 -18.36 6.56
CA GLN A 266 -17.31 -18.27 5.87
C GLN A 266 -17.83 -16.82 5.95
N GLY A 267 -17.22 -15.95 5.12
CA GLY A 267 -17.70 -14.58 4.94
C GLY A 267 -17.75 -13.76 6.23
N GLY A 268 -16.72 -13.85 7.06
CA GLY A 268 -16.63 -13.15 8.34
C GLY A 268 -16.79 -14.05 9.57
N GLY A 269 -17.10 -15.32 9.36
CA GLY A 269 -17.26 -16.30 10.43
C GLY A 269 -15.93 -16.68 11.07
N GLU A 270 -15.95 -16.84 12.38
CA GLU A 270 -14.78 -17.24 13.16
C GLU A 270 -14.79 -18.75 13.38
N ALA A 271 -13.66 -19.40 13.09
CA ALA A 271 -13.51 -20.83 13.26
C ALA A 271 -13.44 -21.30 14.74
N SER A 272 -13.20 -20.34 15.65
CA SER A 272 -13.08 -20.62 17.10
C SER A 272 -13.24 -19.32 17.91
N PRO A 273 -13.46 -19.42 19.24
CA PRO A 273 -13.47 -18.26 20.13
C PRO A 273 -12.17 -17.42 20.05
N GLY A 274 -11.02 -18.07 19.85
CA GLY A 274 -9.73 -17.37 19.68
C GLY A 274 -9.70 -16.54 18.39
N MET A 275 -10.16 -17.09 17.29
CA MET A 275 -10.29 -16.38 16.02
C MET A 275 -11.26 -15.19 16.14
N ALA A 276 -12.39 -15.38 16.80
CA ALA A 276 -13.36 -14.32 17.08
C ALA A 276 -12.77 -13.20 17.92
N ALA A 277 -11.99 -13.53 18.94
CA ALA A 277 -11.33 -12.55 19.81
C ALA A 277 -10.32 -11.70 19.05
N VAL A 278 -9.49 -12.32 18.20
CA VAL A 278 -8.52 -11.59 17.36
C VAL A 278 -9.22 -10.67 16.37
N ARG A 279 -10.21 -11.18 15.62
CA ARG A 279 -11.00 -10.34 14.71
C ARG A 279 -11.56 -9.09 15.42
N ARG A 280 -12.14 -9.28 16.59
CA ARG A 280 -12.71 -8.19 17.40
C ARG A 280 -11.62 -7.19 17.83
N ARG A 281 -10.44 -7.68 18.20
CA ARG A 281 -9.31 -6.82 18.56
C ARG A 281 -8.88 -5.94 17.38
N VAL A 282 -8.69 -6.53 16.18
CA VAL A 282 -8.33 -5.78 14.97
C VAL A 282 -9.41 -4.74 14.62
N LEU A 283 -10.69 -5.12 14.65
CA LEU A 283 -11.80 -4.20 14.42
C LEU A 283 -11.79 -3.04 15.42
N ASN A 284 -11.59 -3.30 16.71
CA ASN A 284 -11.56 -2.26 17.73
C ASN A 284 -10.35 -1.34 17.57
N ALA A 285 -9.18 -1.90 17.25
CA ALA A 285 -7.97 -1.12 17.00
C ALA A 285 -8.13 -0.18 15.80
N THR A 286 -8.70 -0.67 14.69
CA THR A 286 -8.97 0.14 13.51
C THR A 286 -9.98 1.26 13.80
N LYS A 287 -11.07 0.96 14.50
CA LYS A 287 -12.06 1.98 14.92
C LYS A 287 -11.44 3.06 15.80
N ALA A 288 -10.63 2.66 16.80
CA ALA A 288 -9.97 3.59 17.71
C ALA A 288 -8.91 4.47 17.03
N ALA A 289 -8.34 4.01 15.91
CA ALA A 289 -7.38 4.76 15.10
C ALA A 289 -8.03 5.56 13.96
N GLY A 290 -9.33 5.42 13.71
CA GLY A 290 -10.01 6.02 12.55
C GLY A 290 -9.64 5.38 11.20
N VAL A 291 -9.04 4.20 11.24
CA VAL A 291 -8.57 3.42 10.08
C VAL A 291 -9.70 2.50 9.60
N LYS A 292 -9.80 2.22 8.31
CA LYS A 292 -10.86 1.38 7.75
C LYS A 292 -10.57 -0.10 7.99
N PHE A 293 -11.60 -0.86 8.34
CA PHE A 293 -11.49 -2.30 8.57
C PHE A 293 -11.88 -3.08 7.32
N LEU A 294 -10.96 -3.97 6.88
CA LEU A 294 -11.20 -4.93 5.82
C LEU A 294 -11.52 -6.30 6.43
N ASN A 295 -12.64 -6.85 6.01
CA ASN A 295 -13.01 -8.22 6.33
C ASN A 295 -13.73 -8.85 5.13
N ALA A 296 -13.58 -10.14 4.91
CA ALA A 296 -14.33 -10.78 3.86
C ALA A 296 -15.83 -10.79 4.18
N CYS A 297 -16.64 -10.70 3.14
CA CYS A 297 -18.09 -10.68 3.23
C CYS A 297 -18.68 -11.70 2.25
N ASN A 298 -19.84 -12.25 2.58
CA ASN A 298 -20.67 -12.98 1.64
C ASN A 298 -22.13 -12.47 1.70
N GLU A 299 -22.97 -12.98 0.85
CA GLU A 299 -24.37 -12.52 0.75
C GLU A 299 -25.14 -12.64 2.08
N ASN A 300 -24.82 -13.62 2.91
CA ASN A 300 -25.50 -13.84 4.19
C ASN A 300 -24.98 -12.94 5.31
N THR A 301 -23.71 -12.54 5.25
CA THR A 301 -23.04 -11.83 6.34
C THR A 301 -22.77 -10.35 6.07
N VAL A 302 -22.84 -9.87 4.83
CA VAL A 302 -22.45 -8.53 4.45
C VAL A 302 -23.13 -7.44 5.29
N ILE A 303 -24.42 -7.55 5.55
CA ILE A 303 -25.16 -6.51 6.31
C ILE A 303 -24.67 -6.44 7.75
N GLU A 304 -24.47 -7.58 8.40
CA GLU A 304 -23.94 -7.62 9.76
C GLU A 304 -22.49 -7.12 9.82
N GLN A 305 -21.68 -7.49 8.84
CA GLN A 305 -20.31 -6.97 8.72
C GLN A 305 -20.30 -5.43 8.59
N LEU A 306 -21.18 -4.86 7.77
CA LEU A 306 -21.30 -3.40 7.63
C LEU A 306 -21.78 -2.74 8.92
N LYS A 307 -22.74 -3.33 9.63
CA LYS A 307 -23.19 -2.82 10.95
C LYS A 307 -22.08 -2.86 11.98
N ASP A 308 -21.22 -3.87 11.94
CA ASP A 308 -20.01 -3.97 12.76
C ASP A 308 -18.96 -2.88 12.45
N GLY A 309 -19.03 -2.27 11.27
CA GLY A 309 -18.13 -1.20 10.84
C GLY A 309 -17.07 -1.66 9.84
N VAL A 310 -17.28 -2.80 9.17
CA VAL A 310 -16.47 -3.17 8.01
C VAL A 310 -16.69 -2.15 6.90
N MET A 311 -15.60 -1.64 6.35
CA MET A 311 -15.61 -0.63 5.29
C MET A 311 -14.98 -1.12 3.99
N ILE A 312 -14.45 -2.33 3.99
CA ILE A 312 -13.89 -3.01 2.83
C ILE A 312 -14.33 -4.46 2.85
N CYS A 313 -15.00 -4.90 1.77
CA CYS A 313 -15.47 -6.28 1.59
C CYS A 313 -14.89 -6.90 0.32
N THR A 314 -14.77 -8.22 0.32
CA THR A 314 -14.45 -9.00 -0.89
C THR A 314 -15.60 -9.04 -1.89
N GLY A 315 -15.32 -9.47 -3.12
CA GLY A 315 -16.34 -9.84 -4.11
C GLY A 315 -17.07 -8.66 -4.74
N GLY A 316 -16.33 -7.71 -5.31
CA GLY A 316 -16.88 -6.49 -5.93
C GLY A 316 -17.95 -6.69 -6.99
N ASP A 317 -17.91 -7.82 -7.70
CA ASP A 317 -18.90 -8.23 -8.72
C ASP A 317 -19.92 -9.27 -8.19
N SER A 318 -20.01 -9.46 -6.88
CA SER A 318 -20.85 -10.50 -6.26
C SER A 318 -22.21 -9.96 -5.77
N PRO A 319 -23.20 -10.86 -5.55
CA PRO A 319 -24.47 -10.50 -4.91
C PRO A 319 -24.29 -9.86 -3.52
N ALA A 320 -23.23 -10.21 -2.79
CA ALA A 320 -22.89 -9.61 -1.50
C ALA A 320 -22.62 -8.10 -1.65
N ALA A 321 -21.84 -7.70 -2.67
CA ALA A 321 -21.58 -6.30 -2.94
C ALA A 321 -22.85 -5.54 -3.32
N ASP A 322 -23.69 -6.10 -4.19
CA ASP A 322 -24.96 -5.48 -4.59
C ASP A 322 -25.90 -5.31 -3.38
N LYS A 323 -25.99 -6.32 -2.52
CA LYS A 323 -26.77 -6.27 -1.27
C LYS A 323 -26.23 -5.21 -0.31
N GLY A 324 -24.91 -5.10 -0.15
CA GLY A 324 -24.28 -4.11 0.71
C GLY A 324 -24.44 -2.68 0.18
N ARG A 325 -24.30 -2.46 -1.13
CA ARG A 325 -24.57 -1.16 -1.78
C ARG A 325 -26.02 -0.73 -1.59
N ALA A 326 -26.97 -1.65 -1.78
CA ALA A 326 -28.39 -1.37 -1.53
C ALA A 326 -28.66 -1.01 -0.07
N PHE A 327 -28.08 -1.75 0.88
CA PHE A 327 -28.21 -1.46 2.32
C PHE A 327 -27.69 -0.08 2.69
N THR A 328 -26.57 0.36 2.13
CA THR A 328 -26.00 1.69 2.39
C THR A 328 -26.59 2.79 1.50
N LYS A 329 -27.62 2.46 0.70
CA LYS A 329 -28.31 3.40 -0.22
C LYS A 329 -27.32 4.12 -1.15
N ARG A 330 -26.34 3.39 -1.64
CA ARG A 330 -25.32 3.94 -2.52
C ARG A 330 -25.91 4.36 -3.85
N THR A 331 -25.69 5.61 -4.26
CA THR A 331 -26.18 6.20 -5.50
C THR A 331 -25.08 6.32 -6.56
N ASP A 332 -23.81 6.26 -6.14
CA ASP A 332 -22.69 6.33 -7.08
C ASP A 332 -22.64 5.09 -7.97
N PRO A 333 -22.38 5.24 -9.30
CA PRO A 333 -22.23 4.11 -10.20
C PRO A 333 -21.02 3.24 -9.78
N TRP A 334 -21.04 1.98 -10.16
CA TRP A 334 -19.98 1.00 -9.94
C TRP A 334 -19.68 0.20 -11.21
#